data_6492bcd7e0e541357a2b08a6aad354a5
#
_entry.id   6492bcd7e0e541357a2b08a6aad354a5
#
_cell.length_a   1.000
_cell.length_b   1.000
_cell.length_c   1.000
_cell.angle_alpha   90.00
_cell.angle_beta   90.00
_cell.angle_gamma   90.00
#
_symmetry.space_group_name_H-M   'P 1'
#
loop_
_entity.id
_entity.type
_entity.pdbx_description
1 polymer ?
#
loop_
_entity_poly.entity_id
_entity_poly.type
_entity_poly.pdbx_seq_one_letter_code
_entity_poly.pdbx_strand_id
1 'polypeptide(L)'
;MQIAIAGFLIVFSIGFISSSDQSNDKQKGAHVFGSLNATNLQPFVKNNYNWITIVPYSGQKNEDSPNLVYHRGNRLELDRRDSVWSHQIQVAHALGLKVFLKPHIWMHNPSEGKWRSDIFPTNEDNWDLWQKNYRKFILFYAKIAKKNNVELFCIGTELSRLTAEKSEFWETLIKDIRHIYSGKLTYAANWRNEFEKITFWKDLDYIGIQAYFPLTKNTYPSVEQISEGWQKHLLSIEQVHKKYNRKILFTEMGYKSTADSAIKPWEWIENYSNPKDLVSYETQANCYKAFFSQVWDKDWFEGVHIWQLRSDYSESDSTLNLDFTPQGKLAEGVISKGFE
;
A
#
# COMPACT_ATOMS: atom_id res chain seq x y z
N MET A 1 -27.62 -19.18 -76.57
CA MET A 1 -27.19 -19.86 -75.33
C MET A 1 -26.39 -18.85 -74.55
N GLN A 2 -27.02 -18.03 -73.67
CA GLN A 2 -26.39 -16.98 -72.90
C GLN A 2 -26.14 -17.56 -71.49
N ILE A 3 -24.86 -17.52 -71.12
CA ILE A 3 -24.42 -17.92 -69.75
C ILE A 3 -24.34 -16.65 -68.90
N ALA A 4 -25.21 -16.59 -67.88
CA ALA A 4 -25.17 -15.53 -66.87
C ALA A 4 -24.15 -15.89 -65.80
N ILE A 5 -23.18 -15.04 -65.58
CA ILE A 5 -22.18 -15.12 -64.47
C ILE A 5 -22.74 -14.28 -63.33
N ALA A 6 -23.15 -14.96 -62.23
CA ALA A 6 -23.54 -14.32 -60.99
C ALA A 6 -22.29 -14.00 -60.14
N GLY A 7 -21.98 -12.73 -60.00
CA GLY A 7 -20.91 -12.28 -59.11
C GLY A 7 -21.38 -12.24 -57.68
N PHE A 8 -20.71 -12.98 -56.76
CA PHE A 8 -20.90 -12.92 -55.33
C PHE A 8 -20.05 -11.78 -54.76
N LEU A 9 -20.74 -10.71 -54.28
CA LEU A 9 -20.09 -9.65 -53.49
C LEU A 9 -19.99 -10.13 -52.04
N ILE A 10 -18.76 -10.45 -51.57
CA ILE A 10 -18.48 -10.68 -50.17
C ILE A 10 -18.26 -9.33 -49.49
N VAL A 11 -19.24 -8.89 -48.71
CA VAL A 11 -19.09 -7.72 -47.85
C VAL A 11 -18.34 -8.12 -46.58
N PHE A 12 -17.10 -7.70 -46.51
CA PHE A 12 -16.31 -7.79 -45.26
C PHE A 12 -16.82 -6.72 -44.30
N SER A 13 -17.61 -7.09 -43.31
CA SER A 13 -17.90 -6.25 -42.16
C SER A 13 -16.64 -6.13 -41.29
N ILE A 14 -15.92 -5.05 -41.38
CA ILE A 14 -14.90 -4.69 -40.42
C ILE A 14 -15.64 -4.30 -39.13
N GLY A 15 -15.76 -5.26 -38.22
CA GLY A 15 -16.19 -5.00 -36.86
C GLY A 15 -15.17 -4.06 -36.20
N PHE A 16 -15.57 -2.81 -35.98
CA PHE A 16 -14.86 -1.95 -35.02
C PHE A 16 -14.96 -2.66 -33.68
N ILE A 17 -13.85 -3.26 -33.25
CA ILE A 17 -13.64 -3.61 -31.84
C ILE A 17 -13.57 -2.28 -31.13
N SER A 18 -14.68 -1.87 -30.54
CA SER A 18 -14.73 -0.81 -29.55
C SER A 18 -13.67 -1.17 -28.50
N SER A 19 -12.63 -0.36 -28.38
CA SER A 19 -11.75 -0.39 -27.23
C SER A 19 -12.67 -0.28 -26.03
N SER A 20 -12.84 -1.38 -25.29
CA SER A 20 -13.51 -1.35 -24.01
C SER A 20 -12.87 -0.21 -23.22
N ASP A 21 -13.67 0.78 -22.84
CA ASP A 21 -13.38 1.68 -21.74
C ASP A 21 -12.77 0.80 -20.64
N GLN A 22 -11.47 0.89 -20.44
CA GLN A 22 -10.89 0.48 -19.19
C GLN A 22 -11.51 1.44 -18.19
N SER A 23 -12.59 1.04 -17.55
CA SER A 23 -13.12 1.71 -16.39
C SER A 23 -11.92 1.93 -15.49
N ASN A 24 -11.61 3.20 -15.27
CA ASN A 24 -10.47 3.63 -14.45
C ASN A 24 -10.82 3.36 -12.99
N ASP A 25 -11.02 2.07 -12.68
CA ASP A 25 -11.45 1.61 -11.36
C ASP A 25 -10.27 1.74 -10.42
N LYS A 26 -10.29 2.83 -9.63
CA LYS A 26 -9.24 3.13 -8.65
C LYS A 26 -9.06 1.99 -7.67
N GLN A 27 -7.85 1.84 -7.14
CA GLN A 27 -7.56 0.88 -6.10
C GLN A 27 -8.24 1.31 -4.79
N LYS A 28 -9.27 0.57 -4.40
CA LYS A 28 -10.06 0.73 -3.16
C LYS A 28 -9.57 -0.34 -2.20
N GLY A 29 -8.41 -0.13 -1.58
CA GLY A 29 -7.67 -1.16 -0.87
C GLY A 29 -7.66 -0.99 0.65
N ALA A 30 -7.30 -2.07 1.35
CA ALA A 30 -7.00 -2.04 2.76
C ALA A 30 -5.91 -3.04 3.15
N HIS A 31 -5.11 -2.68 4.16
CA HIS A 31 -4.26 -3.62 4.89
C HIS A 31 -5.14 -4.48 5.78
N VAL A 32 -5.06 -5.80 5.63
CA VAL A 32 -5.89 -6.72 6.40
C VAL A 32 -5.02 -7.57 7.31
N PHE A 33 -5.23 -7.45 8.61
CA PHE A 33 -4.57 -8.23 9.64
C PHE A 33 -5.50 -9.30 10.22
N GLY A 34 -4.92 -10.45 10.61
CA GLY A 34 -5.64 -11.63 11.05
C GLY A 34 -5.66 -12.73 10.00
N SER A 35 -6.38 -13.81 10.26
CA SER A 35 -6.54 -14.92 9.33
C SER A 35 -7.49 -14.55 8.21
N LEU A 36 -7.09 -14.82 6.96
CA LEU A 36 -7.95 -14.58 5.80
C LEU A 36 -8.69 -15.86 5.41
N ASN A 37 -9.99 -15.75 5.33
CA ASN A 37 -10.88 -16.78 4.76
C ASN A 37 -12.08 -16.10 4.08
N ALA A 38 -12.86 -16.86 3.33
CA ALA A 38 -13.98 -16.32 2.56
C ALA A 38 -15.01 -15.59 3.44
N THR A 39 -15.28 -16.08 4.64
CA THR A 39 -16.28 -15.49 5.55
C THR A 39 -15.83 -14.12 6.08
N ASN A 40 -14.58 -14.02 6.54
CA ASN A 40 -14.10 -12.80 7.18
C ASN A 40 -13.66 -11.71 6.19
N LEU A 41 -13.54 -12.04 4.88
CA LEU A 41 -13.33 -11.06 3.82
C LEU A 41 -14.62 -10.55 3.15
N GLN A 42 -15.77 -11.20 3.35
CA GLN A 42 -17.06 -10.72 2.81
C GLN A 42 -17.42 -9.28 3.21
N PRO A 43 -17.19 -8.81 4.45
CA PRO A 43 -17.45 -7.42 4.82
C PRO A 43 -16.67 -6.41 3.98
N PHE A 44 -15.45 -6.75 3.52
CA PHE A 44 -14.64 -5.87 2.67
C PHE A 44 -15.31 -5.70 1.30
N VAL A 45 -15.73 -6.78 0.68
CA VAL A 45 -16.45 -6.73 -0.60
C VAL A 45 -17.76 -5.92 -0.48
N LYS A 46 -18.51 -6.11 0.62
CA LYS A 46 -19.76 -5.36 0.89
C LYS A 46 -19.51 -3.85 1.09
N ASN A 47 -18.33 -3.48 1.61
CA ASN A 47 -17.93 -2.10 1.81
C ASN A 47 -17.14 -1.53 0.61
N ASN A 48 -17.32 -2.12 -0.59
CA ASN A 48 -16.80 -1.65 -1.87
C ASN A 48 -15.26 -1.68 -2.01
N TYR A 49 -14.55 -2.43 -1.15
CA TYR A 49 -13.13 -2.70 -1.37
C TYR A 49 -12.97 -3.65 -2.57
N ASN A 50 -12.01 -3.35 -3.45
CA ASN A 50 -11.64 -4.20 -4.58
C ASN A 50 -10.19 -4.72 -4.50
N TRP A 51 -9.44 -4.30 -3.47
CA TRP A 51 -8.08 -4.73 -3.17
C TRP A 51 -7.89 -5.06 -1.70
N ILE A 52 -6.98 -6.00 -1.42
CA ILE A 52 -6.40 -6.18 -0.09
C ILE A 52 -4.87 -6.09 -0.15
N THR A 53 -4.28 -5.57 0.91
CA THR A 53 -2.82 -5.57 1.11
C THR A 53 -2.44 -6.65 2.09
N ILE A 54 -1.57 -7.55 1.66
CA ILE A 54 -0.96 -8.61 2.48
C ILE A 54 0.46 -8.18 2.83
N VAL A 55 0.79 -8.18 4.14
CA VAL A 55 2.05 -7.65 4.66
C VAL A 55 2.86 -8.74 5.35
N PRO A 56 3.73 -9.46 4.63
CA PRO A 56 4.70 -10.34 5.27
C PRO A 56 5.86 -9.54 5.88
N TYR A 57 6.27 -9.91 7.09
CA TYR A 57 7.36 -9.24 7.81
C TYR A 57 8.66 -10.06 7.80
N SER A 58 9.78 -9.33 7.66
CA SER A 58 11.11 -9.78 8.06
C SER A 58 11.56 -9.03 9.31
N GLY A 59 12.18 -9.74 10.25
CA GLY A 59 12.80 -9.12 11.41
C GLY A 59 14.21 -8.60 11.08
N GLN A 60 14.56 -7.42 11.60
CA GLN A 60 15.92 -6.88 11.67
C GLN A 60 16.19 -6.42 13.09
N LYS A 61 17.41 -6.59 13.61
CA LYS A 61 17.70 -6.28 15.01
C LYS A 61 17.60 -4.78 15.28
N ASN A 62 18.36 -3.99 14.55
CA ASN A 62 18.40 -2.51 14.63
C ASN A 62 18.78 -1.93 13.27
N GLU A 63 18.91 -0.61 13.18
CA GLU A 63 19.18 0.14 11.95
C GLU A 63 20.51 -0.21 11.27
N ASP A 64 21.53 -0.68 12.02
CA ASP A 64 22.85 -1.04 11.50
C ASP A 64 23.05 -2.56 11.25
N SER A 65 22.07 -3.39 11.66
CA SER A 65 22.16 -4.84 11.52
C SER A 65 22.03 -5.27 10.05
N PRO A 66 22.98 -6.06 9.51
CA PRO A 66 22.88 -6.56 8.15
C PRO A 66 21.96 -7.77 8.00
N ASN A 67 21.53 -8.37 9.10
CA ASN A 67 20.80 -9.63 9.10
C ASN A 67 19.29 -9.42 9.11
N LEU A 68 18.61 -10.06 8.14
CA LEU A 68 17.16 -10.13 8.05
C LEU A 68 16.68 -11.54 8.43
N VAL A 69 15.68 -11.62 9.29
CA VAL A 69 15.11 -12.88 9.75
C VAL A 69 13.65 -12.96 9.28
N TYR A 70 13.42 -13.53 8.10
CA TYR A 70 12.09 -13.80 7.57
C TYR A 70 11.73 -15.30 7.59
N HIS A 71 12.68 -16.15 8.00
CA HIS A 71 12.48 -17.56 8.29
C HIS A 71 13.51 -18.02 9.34
N ARG A 72 13.19 -19.06 10.08
CA ARG A 72 14.09 -19.66 11.07
C ARG A 72 14.89 -20.83 10.46
N GLY A 73 15.64 -20.56 9.39
CA GLY A 73 16.82 -21.33 9.03
C GLY A 73 16.67 -22.56 8.16
N ASN A 74 15.51 -23.12 7.83
CA ASN A 74 15.44 -24.29 6.97
C ASN A 74 14.44 -24.17 5.80
N ARG A 75 14.57 -25.07 4.82
CA ARG A 75 13.74 -25.11 3.63
C ARG A 75 12.26 -25.35 3.95
N LEU A 76 11.95 -26.18 4.93
CA LEU A 76 10.59 -26.48 5.35
C LEU A 76 9.84 -25.22 5.83
N GLU A 77 10.53 -24.32 6.52
CA GLU A 77 9.94 -23.05 6.96
C GLU A 77 9.65 -22.11 5.78
N LEU A 78 10.52 -22.06 4.76
CA LEU A 78 10.27 -21.30 3.54
C LEU A 78 9.07 -21.87 2.76
N ASP A 79 8.99 -23.17 2.61
CA ASP A 79 7.87 -23.86 1.93
C ASP A 79 6.56 -23.63 2.68
N ARG A 80 6.59 -23.67 4.03
CA ARG A 80 5.42 -23.34 4.87
C ARG A 80 4.98 -21.88 4.68
N ARG A 81 5.91 -20.93 4.64
CA ARG A 81 5.60 -19.52 4.39
C ARG A 81 5.01 -19.29 2.99
N ASP A 82 5.59 -19.91 1.96
CA ASP A 82 5.03 -19.87 0.61
C ASP A 82 3.58 -20.37 0.62
N SER A 83 3.31 -21.51 1.25
CA SER A 83 1.95 -22.10 1.33
C SER A 83 0.96 -21.18 2.04
N VAL A 84 1.36 -20.57 3.18
CA VAL A 84 0.50 -19.65 3.93
C VAL A 84 0.14 -18.40 3.10
N TRP A 85 1.13 -17.76 2.52
CA TRP A 85 0.89 -16.56 1.73
C TRP A 85 0.15 -16.85 0.42
N SER A 86 0.49 -17.96 -0.25
CA SER A 86 -0.24 -18.41 -1.44
C SER A 86 -1.70 -18.68 -1.13
N HIS A 87 -2.01 -19.33 -0.01
CA HIS A 87 -3.39 -19.57 0.40
C HIS A 87 -4.17 -18.27 0.64
N GLN A 88 -3.59 -17.29 1.36
CA GLN A 88 -4.24 -16.01 1.61
C GLN A 88 -4.54 -15.24 0.31
N ILE A 89 -3.59 -15.25 -0.64
CA ILE A 89 -3.78 -14.64 -1.97
C ILE A 89 -4.92 -15.32 -2.72
N GLN A 90 -4.96 -16.66 -2.74
CA GLN A 90 -6.01 -17.44 -3.42
C GLN A 90 -7.40 -17.19 -2.81
N VAL A 91 -7.49 -17.04 -1.48
CA VAL A 91 -8.76 -16.69 -0.80
C VAL A 91 -9.26 -15.32 -1.26
N ALA A 92 -8.37 -14.34 -1.36
CA ALA A 92 -8.73 -13.02 -1.86
C ALA A 92 -9.22 -13.04 -3.31
N HIS A 93 -8.46 -13.71 -4.19
CA HIS A 93 -8.82 -13.86 -5.60
C HIS A 93 -10.16 -14.60 -5.81
N ALA A 94 -10.45 -15.60 -4.98
CA ALA A 94 -11.73 -16.32 -5.02
C ALA A 94 -12.95 -15.42 -4.73
N LEU A 95 -12.73 -14.28 -4.07
CA LEU A 95 -13.76 -13.26 -3.79
C LEU A 95 -13.72 -12.10 -4.78
N GLY A 96 -12.91 -12.16 -5.83
CA GLY A 96 -12.74 -11.11 -6.82
C GLY A 96 -11.88 -9.92 -6.34
N LEU A 97 -11.23 -10.04 -5.18
CA LEU A 97 -10.33 -9.02 -4.65
C LEU A 97 -8.95 -9.14 -5.30
N LYS A 98 -8.39 -8.02 -5.75
CA LYS A 98 -7.00 -7.92 -6.19
C LYS A 98 -6.06 -7.85 -4.98
N VAL A 99 -4.80 -8.23 -5.17
CA VAL A 99 -3.83 -8.31 -4.09
C VAL A 99 -2.67 -7.36 -4.31
N PHE A 100 -2.36 -6.59 -3.28
CA PHE A 100 -1.11 -5.85 -3.11
C PHE A 100 -0.22 -6.59 -2.11
N LEU A 101 0.84 -7.25 -2.59
CA LEU A 101 1.81 -7.93 -1.72
C LEU A 101 2.92 -6.95 -1.34
N LYS A 102 3.02 -6.64 -0.04
CA LYS A 102 3.85 -5.54 0.49
C LYS A 102 4.76 -6.01 1.62
N PRO A 103 5.91 -6.66 1.33
CA PRO A 103 6.85 -7.11 2.34
C PRO A 103 7.46 -5.94 3.13
N HIS A 104 7.51 -6.07 4.46
CA HIS A 104 8.04 -5.06 5.38
C HIS A 104 9.24 -5.57 6.19
N ILE A 105 10.07 -4.64 6.67
CA ILE A 105 11.03 -4.88 7.74
C ILE A 105 10.45 -4.37 9.06
N TRP A 106 10.56 -5.20 10.11
CA TRP A 106 10.29 -4.82 11.49
C TRP A 106 11.59 -4.83 12.29
N MET A 107 11.94 -3.71 12.92
CA MET A 107 13.07 -3.65 13.82
C MET A 107 12.64 -4.05 15.24
N HIS A 108 13.37 -5.02 15.83
CA HIS A 108 13.03 -5.54 17.15
C HIS A 108 13.66 -4.73 18.29
N ASN A 109 14.80 -4.09 18.02
CA ASN A 109 15.61 -3.40 19.03
C ASN A 109 16.27 -2.16 18.40
N PRO A 110 15.47 -1.21 17.88
CA PRO A 110 16.02 0.03 17.32
C PRO A 110 16.69 0.85 18.42
N SER A 111 17.70 1.64 18.07
CA SER A 111 18.21 2.68 18.95
C SER A 111 17.12 3.71 19.24
N GLU A 112 17.25 4.45 20.35
CA GLU A 112 16.24 5.44 20.75
C GLU A 112 15.92 6.44 19.61
N GLY A 113 14.64 6.61 19.34
CA GLY A 113 14.14 7.49 18.27
C GLY A 113 14.37 7.01 16.85
N LYS A 114 14.93 5.79 16.65
CA LYS A 114 15.19 5.23 15.33
C LYS A 114 14.01 4.41 14.80
N TRP A 115 13.81 4.47 13.49
CA TRP A 115 12.77 3.76 12.77
C TRP A 115 13.35 3.10 11.50
N ARG A 116 12.56 2.36 10.76
CA ARG A 116 13.01 1.69 9.51
C ARG A 116 13.59 2.67 8.47
N SER A 117 13.19 3.94 8.51
CA SER A 117 13.76 5.00 7.67
C SER A 117 15.26 5.26 7.94
N ASP A 118 15.75 4.87 9.12
CA ASP A 118 17.13 5.03 9.54
C ASP A 118 18.01 3.80 9.22
N ILE A 119 17.42 2.70 8.72
CA ILE A 119 18.18 1.50 8.35
C ILE A 119 19.28 1.86 7.36
N PHE A 120 20.53 1.64 7.81
CA PHE A 120 21.71 1.89 7.01
C PHE A 120 22.94 1.25 7.65
N PRO A 121 23.36 0.05 7.21
CA PRO A 121 24.60 -0.55 7.66
C PRO A 121 25.80 0.33 7.35
N THR A 122 26.57 0.71 8.36
CA THR A 122 27.57 1.80 8.26
C THR A 122 28.92 1.35 7.71
N ASN A 123 29.30 0.07 7.89
CA ASN A 123 30.50 -0.47 7.28
C ASN A 123 30.19 -1.24 5.98
N GLU A 124 31.19 -1.36 5.12
CA GLU A 124 31.05 -1.93 3.76
C GLU A 124 30.66 -3.41 3.81
N ASP A 125 31.27 -4.21 4.68
CA ASP A 125 30.95 -5.64 4.83
C ASP A 125 29.49 -5.85 5.26
N ASN A 126 29.01 -5.04 6.19
CA ASN A 126 27.61 -5.08 6.64
C ASN A 126 26.66 -4.60 5.55
N TRP A 127 27.05 -3.58 4.75
CA TRP A 127 26.27 -3.14 3.64
C TRP A 127 26.12 -4.24 2.56
N ASP A 128 27.20 -4.90 2.20
CA ASP A 128 27.20 -5.99 1.22
C ASP A 128 26.37 -7.18 1.70
N LEU A 129 26.47 -7.51 2.99
CA LEU A 129 25.66 -8.57 3.58
C LEU A 129 24.18 -8.19 3.63
N TRP A 130 23.86 -6.93 3.96
CA TRP A 130 22.49 -6.42 3.99
C TRP A 130 21.85 -6.47 2.59
N GLN A 131 22.54 -5.96 1.55
CA GLN A 131 22.09 -6.03 0.18
C GLN A 131 21.72 -7.46 -0.24
N LYS A 132 22.62 -8.41 0.03
CA LYS A 132 22.43 -9.82 -0.27
C LYS A 132 21.22 -10.41 0.47
N ASN A 133 21.04 -10.08 1.73
CA ASN A 133 19.92 -10.57 2.55
C ASN A 133 18.60 -9.93 2.14
N TYR A 134 18.58 -8.61 1.90
CA TYR A 134 17.39 -7.91 1.44
C TYR A 134 16.94 -8.40 0.06
N ARG A 135 17.88 -8.56 -0.88
CA ARG A 135 17.62 -9.12 -2.20
C ARG A 135 16.99 -10.52 -2.09
N LYS A 136 17.54 -11.41 -1.26
CA LYS A 136 16.96 -12.73 -1.01
C LYS A 136 15.52 -12.65 -0.51
N PHE A 137 15.28 -11.78 0.46
CA PHE A 137 13.96 -11.56 1.04
C PHE A 137 12.94 -11.10 0.01
N ILE A 138 13.25 -10.04 -0.75
CA ILE A 138 12.34 -9.49 -1.74
C ILE A 138 12.12 -10.46 -2.92
N LEU A 139 13.16 -11.10 -3.44
CA LEU A 139 13.01 -12.06 -4.54
C LEU A 139 12.24 -13.34 -4.12
N PHE A 140 12.27 -13.73 -2.86
CA PHE A 140 11.41 -14.79 -2.35
C PHE A 140 9.92 -14.40 -2.51
N TYR A 141 9.52 -13.21 -2.10
CA TYR A 141 8.14 -12.74 -2.25
C TYR A 141 7.77 -12.39 -3.69
N ALA A 142 8.71 -11.94 -4.52
CA ALA A 142 8.47 -11.76 -5.94
C ALA A 142 8.12 -13.09 -6.67
N LYS A 143 8.72 -14.22 -6.24
CA LYS A 143 8.36 -15.56 -6.73
C LYS A 143 6.97 -15.98 -6.29
N ILE A 144 6.57 -15.68 -5.05
CA ILE A 144 5.19 -15.92 -4.55
C ILE A 144 4.21 -15.05 -5.34
N ALA A 145 4.54 -13.79 -5.58
CA ALA A 145 3.72 -12.88 -6.38
C ALA A 145 3.49 -13.42 -7.81
N LYS A 146 4.56 -13.89 -8.48
CA LYS A 146 4.47 -14.51 -9.80
C LYS A 146 3.60 -15.77 -9.77
N LYS A 147 3.87 -16.69 -8.83
CA LYS A 147 3.19 -17.99 -8.71
C LYS A 147 1.68 -17.83 -8.56
N ASN A 148 1.25 -16.79 -7.85
CA ASN A 148 -0.16 -16.57 -7.52
C ASN A 148 -0.79 -15.42 -8.33
N ASN A 149 -0.15 -14.91 -9.37
CA ASN A 149 -0.66 -13.82 -10.22
C ASN A 149 -1.07 -12.58 -9.43
N VAL A 150 -0.28 -12.20 -8.42
CA VAL A 150 -0.51 -10.97 -7.65
C VAL A 150 -0.48 -9.77 -8.60
N GLU A 151 -1.36 -8.80 -8.43
CA GLU A 151 -1.49 -7.67 -9.33
C GLU A 151 -0.47 -6.57 -9.05
N LEU A 152 -0.13 -6.34 -7.76
CA LEU A 152 0.82 -5.30 -7.34
C LEU A 152 1.81 -5.84 -6.31
N PHE A 153 3.09 -5.57 -6.53
CA PHE A 153 4.17 -5.95 -5.62
C PHE A 153 4.96 -4.72 -5.16
N CYS A 154 5.21 -4.62 -3.85
CA CYS A 154 6.02 -3.57 -3.24
C CYS A 154 7.47 -4.04 -3.07
N ILE A 155 8.41 -3.25 -3.58
CA ILE A 155 9.84 -3.58 -3.53
C ILE A 155 10.53 -3.11 -2.24
N GLY A 156 9.86 -2.29 -1.43
CA GLY A 156 10.38 -1.76 -0.16
C GLY A 156 9.46 -0.71 0.45
N THR A 157 9.62 -0.46 1.75
CA THR A 157 8.77 0.44 2.52
C THR A 157 9.60 1.29 3.46
N GLU A 158 9.52 2.62 3.30
CA GLU A 158 10.10 3.64 4.20
C GLU A 158 11.60 3.44 4.54
N LEU A 159 12.39 2.99 3.59
CA LEU A 159 13.85 2.83 3.74
C LEU A 159 14.57 4.11 3.28
N SER A 160 14.16 5.25 3.84
CA SER A 160 14.44 6.61 3.32
C SER A 160 15.94 6.90 3.18
N ARG A 161 16.75 6.45 4.12
CA ARG A 161 18.19 6.65 4.04
C ARG A 161 18.81 5.82 2.92
N LEU A 162 18.37 4.59 2.74
CA LEU A 162 18.84 3.72 1.66
C LEU A 162 18.39 4.19 0.28
N THR A 163 17.17 4.74 0.14
CA THR A 163 16.71 5.27 -1.14
C THR A 163 17.47 6.53 -1.55
N ALA A 164 17.89 7.34 -0.57
CA ALA A 164 18.66 8.55 -0.82
C ALA A 164 20.15 8.28 -1.16
N GLU A 165 20.77 7.30 -0.48
CA GLU A 165 22.22 7.10 -0.54
C GLU A 165 22.64 5.91 -1.42
N LYS A 166 21.73 5.00 -1.78
CA LYS A 166 22.03 3.73 -2.48
C LYS A 166 21.11 3.50 -3.70
N SER A 167 20.93 4.49 -4.56
CA SER A 167 20.02 4.42 -5.71
C SER A 167 20.35 3.27 -6.67
N GLU A 168 21.62 2.97 -6.94
CA GLU A 168 22.04 1.89 -7.84
C GLU A 168 21.60 0.50 -7.36
N PHE A 169 21.57 0.29 -6.04
CA PHE A 169 21.05 -0.95 -5.47
C PHE A 169 19.57 -1.15 -5.85
N TRP A 170 18.76 -0.10 -5.74
CA TRP A 170 17.34 -0.16 -6.08
C TRP A 170 17.11 -0.41 -7.56
N GLU A 171 17.85 0.27 -8.44
CA GLU A 171 17.76 0.05 -9.89
C GLU A 171 18.12 -1.40 -10.28
N THR A 172 19.14 -1.96 -9.62
CA THR A 172 19.53 -3.37 -9.81
C THR A 172 18.47 -4.33 -9.29
N LEU A 173 17.94 -4.09 -8.07
CA LEU A 173 16.90 -4.90 -7.47
C LEU A 173 15.62 -4.92 -8.33
N ILE A 174 15.21 -3.77 -8.88
CA ILE A 174 14.06 -3.67 -9.79
C ILE A 174 14.26 -4.55 -11.03
N LYS A 175 15.43 -4.52 -11.64
CA LYS A 175 15.76 -5.39 -12.80
C LYS A 175 15.63 -6.86 -12.42
N ASP A 176 16.17 -7.26 -11.27
CA ASP A 176 16.08 -8.64 -10.79
C ASP A 176 14.65 -9.09 -10.55
N ILE A 177 13.82 -8.21 -9.97
CA ILE A 177 12.40 -8.47 -9.76
C ILE A 177 11.69 -8.62 -11.10
N ARG A 178 11.94 -7.76 -12.07
CA ARG A 178 11.35 -7.80 -13.41
C ARG A 178 11.67 -9.08 -14.18
N HIS A 179 12.83 -9.69 -13.96
CA HIS A 179 13.15 -11.02 -14.53
C HIS A 179 12.25 -12.14 -13.97
N ILE A 180 11.70 -11.97 -12.79
CA ILE A 180 10.87 -12.97 -12.11
C ILE A 180 9.38 -12.64 -12.28
N TYR A 181 9.00 -11.39 -12.07
CA TYR A 181 7.61 -10.94 -11.92
C TYR A 181 7.30 -9.81 -12.90
N SER A 182 6.27 -10.03 -13.72
CA SER A 182 5.84 -9.11 -14.79
C SER A 182 4.67 -8.19 -14.40
N GLY A 183 4.10 -8.38 -13.20
CA GLY A 183 3.00 -7.53 -12.70
C GLY A 183 3.45 -6.13 -12.31
N LYS A 184 2.55 -5.33 -11.76
CA LYS A 184 2.83 -3.94 -11.38
C LYS A 184 3.76 -3.86 -10.17
N LEU A 185 4.68 -2.88 -10.20
CA LEU A 185 5.62 -2.60 -9.12
C LEU A 185 5.41 -1.20 -8.54
N THR A 186 5.59 -1.08 -7.24
CA THR A 186 5.72 0.19 -6.53
C THR A 186 6.74 0.07 -5.40
N TYR A 187 7.15 1.19 -4.87
CA TYR A 187 7.83 1.36 -3.59
C TYR A 187 6.94 2.19 -2.68
N ALA A 188 6.90 1.91 -1.39
CA ALA A 188 6.08 2.63 -0.42
C ALA A 188 6.93 3.65 0.35
N ALA A 189 7.04 4.86 -0.22
CA ALA A 189 7.86 5.93 0.34
C ALA A 189 7.18 6.63 1.51
N ASN A 190 7.99 7.08 2.48
CA ASN A 190 7.52 7.94 3.55
C ASN A 190 6.99 9.27 2.97
N TRP A 191 5.91 9.80 3.55
CA TRP A 191 5.30 11.08 3.19
C TRP A 191 6.25 12.27 3.41
N ARG A 192 7.25 12.11 4.28
CA ARG A 192 8.19 13.17 4.66
C ARG A 192 9.57 12.92 4.06
N ASN A 193 10.02 13.84 3.21
CA ASN A 193 11.40 13.90 2.70
C ASN A 193 11.91 12.66 1.93
N GLU A 194 11.03 11.74 1.47
CA GLU A 194 11.46 10.56 0.73
C GLU A 194 10.88 10.54 -0.67
N PHE A 195 9.55 10.55 -0.84
CA PHE A 195 8.93 10.35 -2.15
C PHE A 195 9.37 11.38 -3.21
N GLU A 196 9.70 12.61 -2.81
CA GLU A 196 10.20 13.67 -3.70
C GLU A 196 11.63 13.39 -4.20
N LYS A 197 12.42 12.62 -3.44
CA LYS A 197 13.86 12.43 -3.69
C LYS A 197 14.18 11.16 -4.46
N ILE A 198 13.29 10.18 -4.47
CA ILE A 198 13.49 8.90 -5.15
C ILE A 198 13.64 9.12 -6.66
N THR A 199 14.70 8.57 -7.25
CA THR A 199 15.03 8.71 -8.67
C THR A 199 14.55 7.55 -9.52
N PHE A 200 14.34 6.38 -8.94
CA PHE A 200 13.93 5.15 -9.63
C PHE A 200 12.41 5.02 -9.85
N TRP A 201 11.60 6.06 -9.58
CA TRP A 201 10.18 6.07 -9.93
C TRP A 201 9.92 5.79 -11.43
N LYS A 202 10.85 6.19 -12.29
CA LYS A 202 10.81 5.91 -13.75
C LYS A 202 10.71 4.41 -14.07
N ASP A 203 11.25 3.55 -13.21
CA ASP A 203 11.35 2.10 -13.39
C ASP A 203 10.19 1.33 -12.72
N LEU A 204 9.32 2.05 -12.00
CA LEU A 204 8.14 1.54 -11.32
C LEU A 204 6.85 1.94 -12.05
N ASP A 205 5.75 1.25 -11.73
CA ASP A 205 4.44 1.52 -12.35
C ASP A 205 3.70 2.65 -11.61
N TYR A 206 3.87 2.76 -10.30
CA TYR A 206 3.22 3.78 -9.45
C TYR A 206 4.24 4.44 -8.53
N ILE A 207 3.98 5.72 -8.21
CA ILE A 207 4.64 6.43 -7.11
C ILE A 207 3.84 6.11 -5.85
N GLY A 208 4.38 5.26 -4.99
CA GLY A 208 3.73 4.85 -3.75
C GLY A 208 4.09 5.75 -2.57
N ILE A 209 3.10 6.23 -1.86
CA ILE A 209 3.28 7.13 -0.71
C ILE A 209 2.54 6.56 0.51
N GLN A 210 3.24 6.46 1.65
CA GLN A 210 2.66 6.25 2.98
C GLN A 210 2.07 7.57 3.44
N ALA A 211 0.74 7.78 3.23
CA ALA A 211 0.13 9.11 3.23
C ALA A 211 -0.32 9.56 4.63
N TYR A 212 0.62 9.59 5.59
CA TYR A 212 0.37 10.09 6.94
C TYR A 212 0.68 11.59 7.06
N PHE A 213 0.17 12.40 6.15
CA PHE A 213 0.39 13.84 6.12
C PHE A 213 -0.26 14.55 7.30
N PRO A 214 0.46 15.43 8.03
CA PRO A 214 -0.14 16.30 9.04
C PRO A 214 -1.04 17.35 8.36
N LEU A 215 -2.32 17.38 8.70
CA LEU A 215 -3.31 18.19 7.99
C LEU A 215 -3.78 19.41 8.79
N THR A 216 -3.54 19.43 10.11
CA THR A 216 -3.92 20.55 10.98
C THR A 216 -3.01 20.63 12.19
N LYS A 217 -3.17 21.70 12.98
CA LYS A 217 -2.57 21.85 14.31
C LYS A 217 -3.63 21.82 15.43
N ASN A 218 -4.91 21.69 15.06
CA ASN A 218 -6.04 21.74 15.97
C ASN A 218 -6.57 20.36 16.31
N THR A 219 -7.00 20.17 17.53
CA THR A 219 -7.83 19.04 17.93
C THR A 219 -9.28 19.26 17.49
N TYR A 220 -10.05 18.15 17.28
CA TYR A 220 -11.42 18.17 16.77
C TYR A 220 -11.60 19.03 15.49
N PRO A 221 -10.77 18.88 14.47
CA PRO A 221 -10.85 19.71 13.28
C PRO A 221 -12.09 19.42 12.45
N SER A 222 -12.65 20.48 11.84
CA SER A 222 -13.69 20.33 10.83
C SER A 222 -13.13 19.74 9.52
N VAL A 223 -14.02 19.29 8.62
CA VAL A 223 -13.64 18.81 7.28
C VAL A 223 -12.92 19.90 6.49
N GLU A 224 -13.37 21.16 6.61
CA GLU A 224 -12.77 22.32 5.92
C GLU A 224 -11.33 22.56 6.35
N GLN A 225 -11.07 22.55 7.67
CA GLN A 225 -9.72 22.73 8.22
C GLN A 225 -8.76 21.61 7.77
N ILE A 226 -9.24 20.37 7.71
CA ILE A 226 -8.44 19.24 7.20
C ILE A 226 -8.23 19.38 5.69
N SER A 227 -9.24 19.82 4.94
CA SER A 227 -9.17 20.03 3.49
C SER A 227 -8.14 21.12 3.13
N GLU A 228 -8.09 22.21 3.88
CA GLU A 228 -7.05 23.24 3.74
C GLU A 228 -5.65 22.65 3.96
N GLY A 229 -5.52 21.73 4.92
CA GLY A 229 -4.27 21.02 5.18
C GLY A 229 -3.75 20.21 4.01
N TRP A 230 -4.64 19.59 3.23
CA TRP A 230 -4.27 18.83 2.03
C TRP A 230 -3.63 19.72 0.94
N GLN A 231 -4.06 20.98 0.76
CA GLN A 231 -3.63 21.82 -0.35
C GLN A 231 -2.10 21.97 -0.46
N LYS A 232 -1.42 22.13 0.69
CA LYS A 232 0.04 22.25 0.70
C LYS A 232 0.77 20.96 0.28
N HIS A 233 0.18 19.77 0.56
CA HIS A 233 0.78 18.49 0.23
C HIS A 233 0.50 18.11 -1.23
N LEU A 234 -0.68 18.48 -1.76
CA LEU A 234 -1.03 18.22 -3.14
C LEU A 234 -0.05 18.82 -4.13
N LEU A 235 0.50 19.98 -3.84
CA LEU A 235 1.48 20.64 -4.72
C LEU A 235 2.73 19.78 -4.93
N SER A 236 3.32 19.24 -3.86
CA SER A 236 4.51 18.39 -3.96
C SER A 236 4.19 17.05 -4.62
N ILE A 237 3.03 16.46 -4.31
CA ILE A 237 2.56 15.21 -4.92
C ILE A 237 2.40 15.38 -6.44
N GLU A 238 1.73 16.44 -6.90
CA GLU A 238 1.55 16.72 -8.32
C GLU A 238 2.88 17.00 -9.05
N GLN A 239 3.82 17.67 -8.39
CA GLN A 239 5.15 17.89 -8.96
C GLN A 239 5.88 16.58 -9.25
N VAL A 240 5.84 15.62 -8.32
CA VAL A 240 6.48 14.32 -8.50
C VAL A 240 5.75 13.49 -9.56
N HIS A 241 4.41 13.50 -9.55
CA HIS A 241 3.61 12.90 -10.63
C HIS A 241 4.04 13.42 -12.01
N LYS A 242 4.07 14.75 -12.19
CA LYS A 242 4.44 15.38 -13.47
C LYS A 242 5.87 15.06 -13.88
N LYS A 243 6.81 15.05 -12.93
CA LYS A 243 8.23 14.76 -13.18
C LYS A 243 8.46 13.37 -13.76
N TYR A 244 7.76 12.35 -13.23
CA TYR A 244 7.98 10.96 -13.61
C TYR A 244 6.89 10.38 -14.52
N ASN A 245 5.81 11.11 -14.75
CA ASN A 245 4.64 10.66 -15.50
C ASN A 245 4.13 9.29 -15.00
N ARG A 246 3.97 9.16 -13.67
CA ARG A 246 3.45 7.98 -12.99
C ARG A 246 2.31 8.38 -12.06
N LYS A 247 1.23 7.59 -12.04
CA LYS A 247 0.13 7.82 -11.10
C LYS A 247 0.57 7.62 -9.66
N ILE A 248 -0.08 8.34 -8.76
CA ILE A 248 0.16 8.29 -7.32
C ILE A 248 -0.75 7.24 -6.69
N LEU A 249 -0.16 6.36 -5.89
CA LEU A 249 -0.87 5.39 -5.06
C LEU A 249 -0.58 5.67 -3.60
N PHE A 250 -1.62 5.90 -2.78
CA PHE A 250 -1.41 5.91 -1.34
C PHE A 250 -1.33 4.48 -0.83
N THR A 251 -0.10 4.01 -0.68
CA THR A 251 0.20 2.65 -0.25
C THR A 251 -0.13 2.37 1.20
N GLU A 252 -0.30 3.41 2.02
CA GLU A 252 -0.96 3.44 3.31
C GLU A 252 -1.60 4.81 3.52
N MET A 253 -2.75 4.82 4.15
CA MET A 253 -3.38 6.00 4.74
C MET A 253 -4.28 5.55 5.88
N GLY A 254 -4.14 6.17 7.03
CA GLY A 254 -4.97 5.84 8.18
C GLY A 254 -4.99 6.96 9.20
N TYR A 255 -6.06 7.00 9.96
CA TYR A 255 -6.27 7.96 11.04
C TYR A 255 -6.79 7.23 12.26
N LYS A 256 -6.23 7.53 13.42
CA LYS A 256 -6.75 7.03 14.70
C LYS A 256 -8.13 7.62 14.99
N SER A 257 -8.90 6.98 15.86
CA SER A 257 -10.18 7.52 16.31
C SER A 257 -9.99 8.51 17.48
N THR A 258 -9.05 9.46 17.30
CA THR A 258 -8.72 10.46 18.32
C THR A 258 -8.87 11.89 17.79
N ALA A 259 -9.14 12.83 18.69
CA ALA A 259 -9.36 14.24 18.38
C ALA A 259 -8.19 14.91 17.66
N ASP A 260 -6.97 14.39 17.82
CA ASP A 260 -5.72 14.89 17.28
C ASP A 260 -5.20 14.08 16.09
N SER A 261 -5.97 13.13 15.59
CA SER A 261 -5.50 12.19 14.55
C SER A 261 -5.02 12.85 13.25
N ALA A 262 -5.48 14.05 12.95
CA ALA A 262 -5.03 14.84 11.80
C ALA A 262 -3.77 15.70 12.08
N ILE A 263 -3.30 15.78 13.35
CA ILE A 263 -2.09 16.52 13.72
C ILE A 263 -0.85 15.67 13.45
N LYS A 264 -0.86 14.43 13.98
CA LYS A 264 0.22 13.44 13.82
C LYS A 264 -0.37 12.09 13.41
N PRO A 265 -0.81 11.92 12.17
CA PRO A 265 -1.47 10.69 11.73
C PRO A 265 -0.63 9.42 11.90
N TRP A 266 0.70 9.52 11.89
CA TRP A 266 1.65 8.40 12.03
C TRP A 266 1.87 7.93 13.48
N GLU A 267 1.42 8.70 14.49
CA GLU A 267 1.71 8.41 15.90
C GLU A 267 0.81 7.27 16.41
N TRP A 268 1.42 6.32 17.13
CA TRP A 268 0.70 5.19 17.73
C TRP A 268 0.10 5.56 19.06
N ILE A 269 -1.00 4.90 19.43
CA ILE A 269 -1.78 5.18 20.67
C ILE A 269 -0.97 4.89 21.93
N GLU A 270 -0.08 3.91 21.89
CA GLU A 270 0.79 3.53 23.00
C GLU A 270 1.68 4.70 23.47
N ASN A 271 1.86 5.71 22.64
CA ASN A 271 2.62 6.92 22.98
C ASN A 271 1.81 7.96 23.77
N TYR A 272 0.52 7.70 23.99
CA TYR A 272 -0.39 8.64 24.67
C TYR A 272 -0.51 8.35 26.16
N SER A 273 -0.41 9.38 27.00
CA SER A 273 -0.55 9.23 28.46
C SER A 273 -2.00 8.92 28.88
N ASN A 274 -3.00 9.55 28.23
CA ASN A 274 -4.43 9.37 28.50
C ASN A 274 -5.24 9.30 27.20
N PRO A 275 -5.11 8.22 26.43
CA PRO A 275 -5.72 8.14 25.09
C PRO A 275 -7.26 8.18 25.13
N LYS A 276 -7.89 7.73 26.21
CA LYS A 276 -9.37 7.67 26.33
C LYS A 276 -10.03 9.06 26.33
N ASP A 277 -9.32 10.08 26.80
CA ASP A 277 -9.83 11.45 26.85
C ASP A 277 -9.86 12.11 25.46
N LEU A 278 -9.21 11.48 24.49
CA LEU A 278 -9.09 11.98 23.11
C LEU A 278 -9.97 11.23 22.11
N VAL A 279 -10.84 10.31 22.54
CA VAL A 279 -11.72 9.55 21.62
C VAL A 279 -12.54 10.51 20.75
N SER A 280 -12.46 10.36 19.44
CA SER A 280 -13.27 11.11 18.47
C SER A 280 -13.44 10.33 17.16
N TYR A 281 -14.54 9.60 17.05
CA TYR A 281 -14.93 8.93 15.80
C TYR A 281 -15.28 9.93 14.70
N GLU A 282 -15.74 11.12 15.08
CA GLU A 282 -16.03 12.19 14.13
C GLU A 282 -14.76 12.74 13.48
N THR A 283 -13.70 12.97 14.25
CA THR A 283 -12.41 13.42 13.70
C THR A 283 -11.85 12.41 12.71
N GLN A 284 -11.89 11.10 13.03
CA GLN A 284 -11.48 10.06 12.09
C GLN A 284 -12.30 10.13 10.81
N ALA A 285 -13.62 10.23 10.91
CA ALA A 285 -14.52 10.33 9.75
C ALA A 285 -14.27 11.59 8.93
N ASN A 286 -14.02 12.74 9.58
CA ASN A 286 -13.71 14.00 8.91
C ASN A 286 -12.42 13.94 8.10
N CYS A 287 -11.40 13.22 8.59
CA CYS A 287 -10.17 12.98 7.83
C CYS A 287 -10.45 12.25 6.51
N TYR A 288 -11.27 11.21 6.52
CA TYR A 288 -11.64 10.50 5.30
C TYR A 288 -12.54 11.31 4.37
N LYS A 289 -13.50 12.09 4.91
CA LYS A 289 -14.32 13.02 4.10
C LYS A 289 -13.44 14.04 3.37
N ALA A 290 -12.48 14.64 4.06
CA ALA A 290 -11.55 15.58 3.46
C ALA A 290 -10.67 14.91 2.39
N PHE A 291 -10.19 13.68 2.63
CA PHE A 291 -9.43 12.91 1.63
C PHE A 291 -10.26 12.68 0.35
N PHE A 292 -11.50 12.19 0.46
CA PHE A 292 -12.35 11.97 -0.72
C PHE A 292 -12.62 13.27 -1.46
N SER A 293 -12.86 14.38 -0.76
CA SER A 293 -13.15 15.67 -1.41
C SER A 293 -11.93 16.31 -2.08
N GLN A 294 -10.70 16.06 -1.60
CA GLN A 294 -9.51 16.77 -2.08
C GLN A 294 -8.62 15.95 -3.01
N VAL A 295 -8.60 14.62 -2.86
CA VAL A 295 -7.62 13.74 -3.50
C VAL A 295 -8.26 12.75 -4.46
N TRP A 296 -9.41 12.17 -4.09
CA TRP A 296 -9.97 11.01 -4.76
C TRP A 296 -10.19 11.20 -6.26
N ASP A 297 -10.75 12.33 -6.67
CA ASP A 297 -11.11 12.59 -8.07
C ASP A 297 -9.98 13.16 -8.92
N LYS A 298 -8.78 13.24 -8.39
CA LYS A 298 -7.62 13.68 -9.19
C LYS A 298 -7.28 12.63 -10.25
N ASP A 299 -7.03 13.06 -11.50
CA ASP A 299 -6.72 12.20 -12.64
C ASP A 299 -5.43 11.41 -12.45
N TRP A 300 -4.50 11.98 -11.71
CA TRP A 300 -3.22 11.36 -11.37
C TRP A 300 -3.29 10.36 -10.21
N PHE A 301 -4.43 10.29 -9.50
CA PHE A 301 -4.58 9.42 -8.33
C PHE A 301 -5.07 8.03 -8.72
N GLU A 302 -4.31 6.99 -8.38
CA GLU A 302 -4.62 5.60 -8.71
C GLU A 302 -5.49 4.93 -7.65
N GLY A 303 -5.36 5.33 -6.38
CA GLY A 303 -6.12 4.73 -5.29
C GLY A 303 -5.42 4.78 -3.95
N VAL A 304 -6.02 4.12 -2.97
CA VAL A 304 -5.56 4.11 -1.58
C VAL A 304 -5.69 2.72 -0.97
N HIS A 305 -4.76 2.38 -0.07
CA HIS A 305 -4.83 1.21 0.80
C HIS A 305 -4.93 1.67 2.26
N ILE A 306 -6.13 1.53 2.83
CA ILE A 306 -6.45 1.99 4.19
C ILE A 306 -5.64 1.20 5.21
N TRP A 307 -4.99 1.89 6.12
CA TRP A 307 -4.34 1.36 7.30
C TRP A 307 -5.23 1.57 8.50
N GLN A 308 -5.75 0.54 9.16
CA GLN A 308 -5.75 -0.89 8.86
C GLN A 308 -7.14 -1.45 9.17
N LEU A 309 -7.44 -2.62 8.62
CA LEU A 309 -8.63 -3.36 8.96
C LEU A 309 -8.27 -4.73 9.55
N ARG A 310 -9.19 -5.30 10.31
CA ARG A 310 -9.02 -6.61 10.94
C ARG A 310 -10.04 -7.59 10.39
N SER A 311 -9.55 -8.76 10.01
CA SER A 311 -10.42 -9.87 9.56
C SER A 311 -11.16 -10.55 10.73
N ASP A 312 -10.63 -10.41 11.95
CA ASP A 312 -11.18 -10.89 13.21
C ASP A 312 -11.86 -9.79 14.03
N TYR A 313 -12.28 -8.70 13.37
CA TYR A 313 -12.96 -7.57 14.04
C TYR A 313 -14.19 -8.04 14.82
N SER A 314 -14.32 -7.53 16.05
CA SER A 314 -15.49 -7.69 16.89
C SER A 314 -15.85 -6.34 17.52
N GLU A 315 -17.13 -5.97 17.48
CA GLU A 315 -17.63 -4.74 18.10
C GLU A 315 -17.41 -4.70 19.63
N SER A 316 -17.23 -5.86 20.27
CA SER A 316 -16.92 -5.96 21.69
C SER A 316 -15.46 -5.67 22.04
N ASP A 317 -14.57 -5.57 21.06
CA ASP A 317 -13.16 -5.30 21.31
C ASP A 317 -12.90 -3.81 21.54
N SER A 318 -12.93 -3.42 22.82
CA SER A 318 -12.69 -2.03 23.24
C SER A 318 -11.26 -1.52 22.93
N THR A 319 -10.30 -2.41 22.65
CA THR A 319 -8.93 -2.01 22.30
C THR A 319 -8.88 -1.33 20.93
N LEU A 320 -9.85 -1.60 20.04
CA LEU A 320 -9.97 -1.01 18.72
C LEU A 320 -10.62 0.37 18.72
N ASN A 321 -11.18 0.83 19.86
CA ASN A 321 -11.92 2.09 19.92
C ASN A 321 -11.08 3.33 19.62
N LEU A 322 -9.77 3.27 19.81
CA LEU A 322 -8.85 4.39 19.65
C LEU A 322 -7.90 4.23 18.45
N ASP A 323 -7.80 3.02 17.93
CA ASP A 323 -6.82 2.68 16.88
C ASP A 323 -7.21 3.19 15.47
N PHE A 324 -6.44 2.80 14.48
CA PHE A 324 -6.64 3.15 13.08
C PHE A 324 -7.84 2.46 12.42
N THR A 325 -8.37 1.39 13.02
CA THR A 325 -9.46 0.60 12.43
C THR A 325 -10.73 1.45 12.27
N PRO A 326 -11.27 1.60 11.04
CA PRO A 326 -12.52 2.32 10.81
C PRO A 326 -13.75 1.46 11.09
N GLN A 327 -13.60 0.12 11.19
CA GLN A 327 -14.69 -0.86 11.33
C GLN A 327 -15.53 -0.57 12.59
N GLY A 328 -16.86 -0.60 12.45
CA GLY A 328 -17.82 -0.27 13.51
C GLY A 328 -17.85 1.20 13.94
N LYS A 329 -17.17 2.10 13.21
CA LYS A 329 -17.09 3.53 13.50
C LYS A 329 -17.68 4.36 12.35
N LEU A 330 -17.91 5.67 12.57
CA LEU A 330 -18.43 6.58 11.55
C LEU A 330 -17.60 6.57 10.25
N ALA A 331 -16.29 6.37 10.37
CA ALA A 331 -15.36 6.32 9.25
C ALA A 331 -15.63 5.16 8.27
N GLU A 332 -16.15 4.01 8.74
CA GLU A 332 -16.46 2.88 7.88
C GLU A 332 -17.51 3.25 6.82
N GLY A 333 -18.60 3.91 7.24
CA GLY A 333 -19.64 4.38 6.30
C GLY A 333 -19.13 5.45 5.33
N VAL A 334 -18.23 6.34 5.78
CA VAL A 334 -17.61 7.36 4.93
C VAL A 334 -16.73 6.70 3.85
N ILE A 335 -15.92 5.71 4.23
CA ILE A 335 -15.04 4.99 3.29
C ILE A 335 -15.88 4.17 2.31
N SER A 336 -16.85 3.39 2.80
CA SER A 336 -17.73 2.58 1.94
C SER A 336 -18.43 3.42 0.88
N LYS A 337 -19.00 4.58 1.28
CA LYS A 337 -19.63 5.52 0.35
C LYS A 337 -18.64 6.17 -0.61
N GLY A 338 -17.44 6.51 -0.14
CA GLY A 338 -16.41 7.10 -1.01
C GLY A 338 -15.84 6.10 -2.03
N PHE A 339 -16.04 4.82 -1.82
CA PHE A 339 -15.64 3.74 -2.72
C PHE A 339 -16.77 3.29 -3.69
N GLU A 340 -17.98 3.79 -3.57
CA GLU A 340 -19.04 3.61 -4.59
C GLU A 340 -18.62 4.22 -5.93
#